data_cb89a7dcf56f361fc780c16771c611b0
#
_entry.id   cb89a7dcf56f361fc780c16771c611b0
#
_cell.length_a   1.000
_cell.length_b   1.000
_cell.length_c   1.000
_cell.angle_alpha   90.00
_cell.angle_beta   90.00
_cell.angle_gamma   90.00
#
_symmetry.space_group_name_H-M   'P 1'
#
loop_
_entity.id
_entity.type
_entity.pdbx_description
1 polymer ?
#
loop_
_entity_poly.entity_id
_entity_poly.type
_entity_poly.pdbx_seq_one_letter_code
_entity_poly.pdbx_strand_id
1 'polypeptide(L)'
;MIRASLGDLKQLIHLDLNGCKGHKSFPHMINLEALEIIDLGGCSRLKKFPEITGNMSRLSELCLSDTIIKDLSLLLEHLTNLTKLDLRECKNLSSLPNAVCSLMSLKTLNLSGCSRIDKLPENLGNVEGLEALNVSGTGIRGLPSSIILLKNLKNLSFSGCDFLLSKPSNKLLNFRSFQRSPDAIGMLMHSLSSLSSLRDLNLSYCNLRAVPDVIGCLSSLTFLQLKGNNFVSLPENIIQLSHLKTLYLCGCMDLRLLPELPLNIMYINADGCMSLETLRIRPEDDFRPCLSFRNCIKLIDSQGYDDMFLTMLRHYIQVSLSLSLSH
;
A
#
# COMPACT_ATOMS: atom_id res chain seq x y z
N MET A 1 -18.40 13.67 -27.25
CA MET A 1 -17.71 12.93 -28.33
C MET A 1 -16.48 13.74 -28.71
N ILE A 2 -15.28 13.32 -28.28
CA ILE A 2 -14.03 13.94 -28.70
C ILE A 2 -13.88 13.53 -30.16
N ARG A 3 -13.91 14.52 -31.08
CA ARG A 3 -13.90 14.28 -32.52
C ARG A 3 -12.51 13.88 -33.00
N ALA A 4 -12.44 13.33 -34.22
CA ALA A 4 -11.21 12.93 -34.92
C ALA A 4 -10.09 14.00 -34.96
N SER A 5 -10.41 15.25 -34.68
CA SER A 5 -9.51 16.39 -34.63
C SER A 5 -8.50 16.37 -33.45
N LEU A 6 -8.61 15.46 -32.48
CA LEU A 6 -7.62 15.38 -31.41
C LEU A 6 -6.23 14.97 -31.95
N GLY A 7 -6.19 14.11 -32.97
CA GLY A 7 -4.96 13.69 -33.63
C GLY A 7 -4.22 14.81 -34.38
N ASP A 8 -4.88 15.93 -34.63
CA ASP A 8 -4.28 17.09 -35.31
C ASP A 8 -3.51 18.02 -34.35
N LEU A 9 -3.68 17.82 -33.02
CA LEU A 9 -3.06 18.64 -31.99
C LEU A 9 -1.64 18.18 -31.67
N LYS A 10 -0.76 18.16 -32.65
CA LYS A 10 0.62 17.63 -32.53
C LYS A 10 1.48 18.35 -31.47
N GLN A 11 1.10 19.55 -31.05
CA GLN A 11 1.79 20.36 -30.03
C GLN A 11 1.16 20.23 -28.64
N LEU A 12 0.15 19.39 -28.46
CA LEU A 12 -0.50 19.19 -27.18
C LEU A 12 0.47 18.49 -26.21
N ILE A 13 0.75 19.13 -25.08
CA ILE A 13 1.67 18.65 -24.03
C ILE A 13 0.89 17.95 -22.91
N HIS A 14 -0.27 18.49 -22.56
CA HIS A 14 -1.09 17.99 -21.45
C HIS A 14 -2.53 17.84 -21.89
N LEU A 15 -3.07 16.63 -21.72
CA LEU A 15 -4.47 16.31 -21.96
C LEU A 15 -5.12 15.91 -20.62
N ASP A 16 -5.95 16.81 -20.09
CA ASP A 16 -6.75 16.57 -18.90
C ASP A 16 -8.23 16.42 -19.27
N LEU A 17 -8.79 15.24 -19.04
CA LEU A 17 -10.19 14.90 -19.20
C LEU A 17 -10.74 14.24 -17.94
N ASN A 18 -10.12 14.52 -16.80
CA ASN A 18 -10.52 13.96 -15.51
C ASN A 18 -12.02 14.21 -15.24
N GLY A 19 -12.73 13.18 -14.79
CA GLY A 19 -14.15 13.25 -14.47
C GLY A 19 -15.10 13.31 -15.68
N CYS A 20 -14.60 13.18 -16.90
CA CYS A 20 -15.43 13.24 -18.13
C CYS A 20 -16.26 11.96 -18.31
N LYS A 21 -17.30 11.77 -17.47
CA LYS A 21 -18.18 10.57 -17.44
C LYS A 21 -18.97 10.31 -18.72
N GLY A 22 -19.11 11.32 -19.59
CA GLY A 22 -19.86 11.21 -20.84
C GLY A 22 -19.13 10.48 -21.97
N HIS A 23 -17.81 10.37 -21.89
CA HIS A 23 -17.00 9.81 -22.95
C HIS A 23 -16.96 8.28 -22.89
N LYS A 24 -17.51 7.64 -23.93
CA LYS A 24 -17.49 6.16 -24.08
C LYS A 24 -16.29 5.66 -24.86
N SER A 25 -15.71 6.50 -25.70
CA SER A 25 -14.58 6.15 -26.56
C SER A 25 -13.78 7.39 -26.94
N PHE A 26 -12.50 7.26 -26.97
CA PHE A 26 -11.56 8.14 -27.67
C PHE A 26 -11.62 7.90 -29.19
N PRO A 27 -10.98 8.76 -30.02
CA PRO A 27 -10.65 8.42 -31.40
C PRO A 27 -9.97 7.06 -31.43
N HIS A 28 -10.19 6.27 -32.49
CA HIS A 28 -9.62 4.91 -32.59
C HIS A 28 -8.11 4.92 -32.51
N MET A 29 -7.47 6.00 -33.01
CA MET A 29 -6.04 6.15 -33.10
C MET A 29 -5.64 7.54 -32.61
N ILE A 30 -4.51 7.64 -31.91
CA ILE A 30 -3.89 8.91 -31.51
C ILE A 30 -2.41 8.90 -31.89
N ASN A 31 -1.98 10.07 -32.42
CA ASN A 31 -0.57 10.37 -32.67
C ASN A 31 -0.26 11.76 -32.09
N LEU A 32 0.15 11.81 -30.82
CA LEU A 32 0.39 13.03 -30.06
C LEU A 32 1.83 13.00 -29.53
N GLU A 33 2.79 13.25 -30.42
CA GLU A 33 4.23 13.08 -30.14
C GLU A 33 4.76 14.05 -29.05
N ALA A 34 4.12 15.20 -28.87
CA ALA A 34 4.52 16.19 -27.85
C ALA A 34 3.91 15.90 -26.46
N LEU A 35 2.99 14.92 -26.36
CA LEU A 35 2.21 14.71 -25.16
C LEU A 35 3.07 14.13 -24.02
N GLU A 36 3.06 14.81 -22.89
CA GLU A 36 3.83 14.44 -21.69
C GLU A 36 2.92 13.89 -20.58
N ILE A 37 1.69 14.39 -20.48
CA ILE A 37 0.74 14.02 -19.42
C ILE A 37 -0.62 13.72 -20.03
N ILE A 38 -1.21 12.57 -19.65
CA ILE A 38 -2.60 12.20 -19.93
C ILE A 38 -3.30 11.91 -18.62
N ASP A 39 -4.36 12.69 -18.31
CA ASP A 39 -5.28 12.37 -17.23
C ASP A 39 -6.69 12.05 -17.77
N LEU A 40 -7.10 10.80 -17.63
CA LEU A 40 -8.41 10.28 -17.96
C LEU A 40 -9.11 9.72 -16.72
N GLY A 41 -8.62 10.08 -15.54
CA GLY A 41 -9.19 9.65 -14.28
C GLY A 41 -10.70 9.96 -14.19
N GLY A 42 -11.48 9.07 -13.64
CA GLY A 42 -12.94 9.26 -13.54
C GLY A 42 -13.72 9.20 -14.84
N CYS A 43 -13.08 8.90 -15.98
CA CYS A 43 -13.77 8.58 -17.23
C CYS A 43 -14.44 7.20 -17.12
N SER A 44 -15.43 7.08 -16.24
CA SER A 44 -16.03 5.81 -15.80
C SER A 44 -16.72 4.97 -16.91
N ARG A 45 -16.79 5.48 -18.12
CA ARG A 45 -17.31 4.75 -19.31
C ARG A 45 -16.20 4.35 -20.29
N LEU A 46 -14.95 4.71 -20.02
CA LEU A 46 -13.82 4.38 -20.88
C LEU A 46 -13.48 2.89 -20.76
N LYS A 47 -13.73 2.14 -21.85
CA LYS A 47 -13.52 0.68 -21.91
C LYS A 47 -12.16 0.27 -22.48
N LYS A 48 -11.64 1.10 -23.40
CA LYS A 48 -10.38 0.86 -24.10
C LYS A 48 -9.66 2.18 -24.28
N PHE A 49 -8.35 2.16 -24.12
CA PHE A 49 -7.48 3.26 -24.55
C PHE A 49 -7.38 3.24 -26.09
N PRO A 50 -7.23 4.41 -26.75
CA PRO A 50 -7.02 4.45 -28.19
C PRO A 50 -5.73 3.73 -28.59
N GLU A 51 -5.69 3.26 -29.83
CA GLU A 51 -4.47 2.68 -30.42
C GLU A 51 -3.44 3.81 -30.64
N ILE A 52 -2.24 3.58 -30.19
CA ILE A 52 -1.12 4.52 -30.39
C ILE A 52 -0.50 4.20 -31.75
N THR A 53 -0.60 5.15 -32.69
CA THR A 53 -0.07 5.00 -34.05
C THR A 53 1.23 5.75 -34.30
N GLY A 54 1.69 6.52 -33.31
CA GLY A 54 2.91 7.32 -33.39
C GLY A 54 3.85 7.07 -32.20
N ASN A 55 4.94 7.82 -32.19
CA ASN A 55 5.88 7.78 -31.08
C ASN A 55 5.41 8.68 -29.94
N MET A 56 4.98 8.10 -28.80
CA MET A 56 4.63 8.83 -27.59
C MET A 56 5.77 8.78 -26.55
N SER A 57 7.01 8.86 -27.02
CA SER A 57 8.20 8.78 -26.16
C SER A 57 8.33 9.93 -25.13
N ARG A 58 7.56 11.00 -25.27
CA ARG A 58 7.52 12.09 -24.29
C ARG A 58 6.53 11.83 -23.14
N LEU A 59 5.62 10.86 -23.28
CA LEU A 59 4.63 10.59 -22.26
C LEU A 59 5.29 10.06 -21.00
N SER A 60 5.23 10.88 -19.94
CA SER A 60 5.81 10.61 -18.63
C SER A 60 4.77 10.22 -17.58
N GLU A 61 3.52 10.73 -17.70
CA GLU A 61 2.45 10.44 -16.76
C GLU A 61 1.17 10.00 -17.47
N LEU A 62 0.62 8.88 -17.00
CA LEU A 62 -0.66 8.34 -17.45
C LEU A 62 -1.55 8.02 -16.26
N CYS A 63 -2.70 8.72 -16.18
CA CYS A 63 -3.75 8.44 -15.22
C CYS A 63 -4.97 7.86 -15.93
N LEU A 64 -5.38 6.66 -15.54
CA LEU A 64 -6.57 5.93 -15.99
C LEU A 64 -7.46 5.53 -14.80
N SER A 65 -7.29 6.20 -13.66
CA SER A 65 -8.00 5.86 -12.42
C SER A 65 -9.51 5.91 -12.61
N ASP A 66 -10.23 5.02 -11.92
CA ASP A 66 -11.71 4.92 -11.95
C ASP A 66 -12.29 4.77 -13.38
N THR A 67 -11.57 4.06 -14.24
CA THR A 67 -12.05 3.67 -15.58
C THR A 67 -12.49 2.20 -15.58
N ILE A 68 -13.20 1.79 -16.65
CA ILE A 68 -13.64 0.39 -16.83
C ILE A 68 -12.77 -0.35 -17.87
N ILE A 69 -11.51 0.08 -18.03
CA ILE A 69 -10.52 -0.57 -18.88
C ILE A 69 -10.28 -2.00 -18.39
N LYS A 70 -10.16 -2.93 -19.35
CA LYS A 70 -9.97 -4.36 -19.08
C LYS A 70 -8.57 -4.85 -19.39
N ASP A 71 -7.90 -4.21 -20.33
CA ASP A 71 -6.59 -4.60 -20.84
C ASP A 71 -5.77 -3.36 -21.22
N LEU A 72 -4.46 -3.45 -21.01
CA LEU A 72 -3.47 -2.41 -21.26
C LEU A 72 -2.30 -2.92 -22.11
N SER A 73 -2.33 -4.17 -22.57
CA SER A 73 -1.17 -4.84 -23.20
C SER A 73 -0.60 -4.05 -24.37
N LEU A 74 -1.43 -3.65 -25.31
CA LEU A 74 -1.03 -2.88 -26.49
C LEU A 74 -0.59 -1.45 -26.17
N LEU A 75 -1.14 -0.86 -25.09
CA LEU A 75 -0.81 0.49 -24.70
C LEU A 75 0.61 0.59 -24.13
N LEU A 76 0.97 -0.30 -23.20
CA LEU A 76 2.21 -0.17 -22.44
C LEU A 76 3.47 -0.46 -23.29
N GLU A 77 3.35 -1.18 -24.38
CA GLU A 77 4.47 -1.47 -25.29
C GLU A 77 5.09 -0.21 -25.93
N HIS A 78 4.29 0.87 -26.03
CA HIS A 78 4.68 2.12 -26.67
C HIS A 78 5.15 3.23 -25.70
N LEU A 79 5.04 3.00 -24.38
CA LEU A 79 5.23 4.04 -23.36
C LEU A 79 6.55 3.91 -22.59
N THR A 80 7.67 3.75 -23.29
CA THR A 80 8.98 3.41 -22.71
C THR A 80 9.52 4.44 -21.69
N ASN A 81 9.12 5.72 -21.79
CA ASN A 81 9.56 6.79 -20.89
C ASN A 81 8.56 7.12 -19.77
N LEU A 82 7.54 6.28 -19.61
CA LEU A 82 6.54 6.49 -18.59
C LEU A 82 7.17 6.41 -17.19
N THR A 83 6.99 7.47 -16.39
CA THR A 83 7.49 7.56 -15.01
C THR A 83 6.39 7.29 -13.99
N LYS A 84 5.13 7.57 -14.35
CA LYS A 84 3.98 7.39 -13.45
C LYS A 84 2.80 6.76 -14.16
N LEU A 85 2.34 5.64 -13.63
CA LEU A 85 1.14 4.92 -14.08
C LEU A 85 0.15 4.82 -12.94
N ASP A 86 -0.99 5.50 -13.08
CA ASP A 86 -2.08 5.49 -12.11
C ASP A 86 -3.29 4.74 -12.67
N LEU A 87 -3.58 3.58 -12.07
CA LEU A 87 -4.68 2.68 -12.44
C LEU A 87 -5.66 2.48 -11.26
N ARG A 88 -5.68 3.38 -10.28
CA ARG A 88 -6.56 3.27 -9.12
C ARG A 88 -8.00 3.00 -9.52
N GLU A 89 -8.68 2.12 -8.77
CA GLU A 89 -10.11 1.80 -8.96
C GLU A 89 -10.47 1.24 -10.35
N CYS A 90 -9.48 0.77 -11.14
CA CYS A 90 -9.76 0.06 -12.39
C CYS A 90 -10.30 -1.35 -12.12
N LYS A 91 -11.53 -1.44 -11.60
CA LYS A 91 -12.16 -2.69 -11.10
C LYS A 91 -12.36 -3.77 -12.17
N ASN A 92 -12.29 -3.40 -13.46
CA ASN A 92 -12.43 -4.36 -14.56
C ASN A 92 -11.09 -4.88 -15.09
N LEU A 93 -9.97 -4.31 -14.65
CA LEU A 93 -8.64 -4.79 -15.00
C LEU A 93 -8.35 -6.08 -14.22
N SER A 94 -8.22 -7.19 -14.95
CA SER A 94 -8.06 -8.52 -14.34
C SER A 94 -6.61 -8.95 -14.18
N SER A 95 -5.69 -8.32 -14.88
CA SER A 95 -4.26 -8.61 -14.81
C SER A 95 -3.46 -7.38 -15.22
N LEU A 96 -2.27 -7.26 -14.66
CA LEU A 96 -1.27 -6.32 -15.12
C LEU A 96 -0.43 -7.01 -16.20
N PRO A 97 -0.36 -6.47 -17.44
CA PRO A 97 0.36 -7.14 -18.53
C PRO A 97 1.88 -7.14 -18.28
N ASN A 98 2.57 -8.15 -18.82
CA ASN A 98 4.03 -8.25 -18.71
C ASN A 98 4.79 -7.05 -19.33
N ALA A 99 4.17 -6.35 -20.28
CA ALA A 99 4.72 -5.13 -20.87
C ALA A 99 5.09 -4.05 -19.82
N VAL A 100 4.45 -4.04 -18.65
CA VAL A 100 4.84 -3.13 -17.55
C VAL A 100 6.29 -3.36 -17.12
N CYS A 101 6.80 -4.60 -17.22
CA CYS A 101 8.16 -4.95 -16.83
C CYS A 101 9.24 -4.36 -17.76
N SER A 102 8.84 -3.80 -18.90
CA SER A 102 9.73 -3.12 -19.86
C SER A 102 9.77 -1.60 -19.67
N LEU A 103 8.97 -1.07 -18.74
CA LEU A 103 8.91 0.38 -18.47
C LEU A 103 10.07 0.79 -17.54
N MET A 104 11.28 0.83 -18.06
CA MET A 104 12.49 1.05 -17.26
C MET A 104 12.54 2.41 -16.56
N SER A 105 11.80 3.40 -17.06
CA SER A 105 11.69 4.75 -16.46
C SER A 105 10.65 4.84 -15.36
N LEU A 106 9.83 3.79 -15.13
CA LEU A 106 8.69 3.85 -14.23
C LEU A 106 9.14 3.97 -12.77
N LYS A 107 8.69 5.03 -12.10
CA LYS A 107 8.95 5.33 -10.70
C LYS A 107 7.76 5.06 -9.80
N THR A 108 6.55 5.25 -10.32
CA THR A 108 5.33 5.11 -9.53
C THR A 108 4.31 4.25 -10.27
N LEU A 109 3.87 3.17 -9.61
CA LEU A 109 2.80 2.28 -10.06
C LEU A 109 1.72 2.20 -9.00
N ASN A 110 0.50 2.65 -9.34
CA ASN A 110 -0.63 2.61 -8.43
C ASN A 110 -1.76 1.74 -9.01
N LEU A 111 -2.03 0.62 -8.32
CA LEU A 111 -3.06 -0.36 -8.65
C LEU A 111 -4.15 -0.42 -7.57
N SER A 112 -4.18 0.55 -6.62
CA SER A 112 -5.09 0.47 -5.49
C SER A 112 -6.55 0.38 -5.93
N GLY A 113 -7.31 -0.53 -5.32
CA GLY A 113 -8.71 -0.77 -5.67
C GLY A 113 -8.95 -1.61 -6.94
N CYS A 114 -7.89 -2.05 -7.63
CA CYS A 114 -8.00 -3.01 -8.74
C CYS A 114 -8.31 -4.41 -8.21
N SER A 115 -9.49 -4.62 -7.68
CA SER A 115 -9.88 -5.81 -6.90
C SER A 115 -9.82 -7.15 -7.65
N ARG A 116 -9.73 -7.12 -8.99
CA ARG A 116 -9.61 -8.33 -9.83
C ARG A 116 -8.18 -8.75 -10.10
N ILE A 117 -7.19 -7.89 -9.84
CA ILE A 117 -5.78 -8.25 -9.98
C ILE A 117 -5.40 -9.12 -8.78
N ASP A 118 -5.04 -10.38 -9.03
CA ASP A 118 -4.70 -11.37 -8.02
C ASP A 118 -3.19 -11.69 -7.94
N LYS A 119 -2.41 -11.22 -8.92
CA LYS A 119 -0.95 -11.38 -8.97
C LYS A 119 -0.28 -10.26 -9.77
N LEU A 120 0.97 -9.99 -9.43
CA LEU A 120 1.87 -9.14 -10.21
C LEU A 120 2.66 -9.98 -11.21
N PRO A 121 3.14 -9.39 -12.32
CA PRO A 121 4.05 -10.07 -13.25
C PRO A 121 5.32 -10.56 -12.55
N GLU A 122 5.78 -11.77 -12.88
CA GLU A 122 6.96 -12.37 -12.26
C GLU A 122 8.25 -11.55 -12.46
N ASN A 123 8.33 -10.80 -13.56
CA ASN A 123 9.51 -9.99 -13.90
C ASN A 123 9.37 -8.51 -13.49
N LEU A 124 8.43 -8.16 -12.60
CA LEU A 124 8.23 -6.77 -12.17
C LEU A 124 9.52 -6.17 -11.56
N GLY A 125 10.35 -7.01 -10.95
CA GLY A 125 11.65 -6.58 -10.41
C GLY A 125 12.62 -5.99 -11.43
N ASN A 126 12.40 -6.22 -12.73
CA ASN A 126 13.21 -5.59 -13.78
C ASN A 126 13.01 -4.07 -13.88
N VAL A 127 11.92 -3.55 -13.32
CA VAL A 127 11.68 -2.11 -13.24
C VAL A 127 12.48 -1.52 -12.07
N GLU A 128 13.80 -1.58 -12.18
CA GLU A 128 14.73 -1.22 -11.09
C GLU A 128 14.55 0.22 -10.57
N GLY A 129 14.04 1.12 -11.43
CA GLY A 129 13.75 2.52 -11.08
C GLY A 129 12.51 2.72 -10.22
N LEU A 130 11.72 1.66 -9.91
CA LEU A 130 10.46 1.80 -9.20
C LEU A 130 10.69 2.26 -7.74
N GLU A 131 10.10 3.39 -7.39
CA GLU A 131 10.19 4.02 -6.08
C GLU A 131 8.93 3.84 -5.23
N ALA A 132 7.76 3.73 -5.88
CA ALA A 132 6.48 3.57 -5.20
C ALA A 132 5.59 2.53 -5.89
N LEU A 133 5.13 1.55 -5.11
CA LEU A 133 4.18 0.52 -5.52
C LEU A 133 3.00 0.48 -4.56
N ASN A 134 1.80 0.75 -5.07
CA ASN A 134 0.58 0.64 -4.30
C ASN A 134 -0.34 -0.42 -4.91
N VAL A 135 -0.55 -1.50 -4.17
CA VAL A 135 -1.43 -2.62 -4.53
C VAL A 135 -2.60 -2.78 -3.53
N SER A 136 -2.90 -1.73 -2.77
CA SER A 136 -3.95 -1.75 -1.74
C SER A 136 -5.31 -2.14 -2.33
N GLY A 137 -6.07 -2.97 -1.61
CA GLY A 137 -7.42 -3.39 -2.04
C GLY A 137 -7.45 -4.23 -3.32
N THR A 138 -6.32 -4.80 -3.73
CA THR A 138 -6.24 -5.79 -4.80
C THR A 138 -6.47 -7.20 -4.27
N GLY A 139 -6.65 -8.17 -5.17
CA GLY A 139 -6.71 -9.59 -4.84
C GLY A 139 -5.33 -10.26 -4.67
N ILE A 140 -4.24 -9.47 -4.68
CA ILE A 140 -2.85 -9.96 -4.60
C ILE A 140 -2.61 -10.59 -3.23
N ARG A 141 -2.02 -11.81 -3.24
CA ARG A 141 -1.76 -12.60 -2.03
C ARG A 141 -0.28 -12.85 -1.78
N GLY A 142 0.57 -12.38 -2.64
CA GLY A 142 2.02 -12.55 -2.56
C GLY A 142 2.73 -11.69 -3.58
N LEU A 143 4.03 -11.57 -3.41
CA LEU A 143 4.90 -10.84 -4.33
C LEU A 143 5.62 -11.81 -5.26
N PRO A 144 5.94 -11.40 -6.50
CA PRO A 144 6.82 -12.17 -7.37
C PRO A 144 8.21 -12.25 -6.75
N SER A 145 8.93 -13.33 -7.06
CA SER A 145 10.30 -13.54 -6.55
C SER A 145 11.27 -12.41 -6.95
N SER A 146 11.03 -11.79 -8.10
CA SER A 146 11.82 -10.68 -8.62
C SER A 146 11.71 -9.39 -7.80
N ILE A 147 10.74 -9.27 -6.87
CA ILE A 147 10.54 -8.05 -6.06
C ILE A 147 11.82 -7.63 -5.32
N ILE A 148 12.67 -8.59 -4.95
CA ILE A 148 13.94 -8.34 -4.27
C ILE A 148 14.93 -7.49 -5.09
N LEU A 149 14.69 -7.34 -6.39
CA LEU A 149 15.51 -6.51 -7.29
C LEU A 149 15.16 -5.03 -7.22
N LEU A 150 13.99 -4.67 -6.67
CA LEU A 150 13.52 -3.28 -6.57
C LEU A 150 14.24 -2.51 -5.46
N LYS A 151 15.56 -2.36 -5.58
CA LYS A 151 16.40 -1.71 -4.55
C LYS A 151 16.08 -0.24 -4.32
N ASN A 152 15.44 0.43 -5.27
CA ASN A 152 15.03 1.84 -5.18
C ASN A 152 13.63 2.01 -4.59
N LEU A 153 12.91 0.91 -4.26
CA LEU A 153 11.55 0.99 -3.73
C LEU A 153 11.55 1.62 -2.33
N LYS A 154 10.88 2.75 -2.20
CA LYS A 154 10.76 3.55 -0.97
C LYS A 154 9.40 3.36 -0.31
N ASN A 155 8.34 3.24 -1.11
CA ASN A 155 6.96 3.20 -0.63
C ASN A 155 6.25 1.96 -1.15
N LEU A 156 5.73 1.14 -0.24
CA LEU A 156 5.02 -0.09 -0.58
C LEU A 156 3.74 -0.21 0.23
N SER A 157 2.60 -0.34 -0.44
CA SER A 157 1.31 -0.48 0.23
C SER A 157 0.53 -1.70 -0.25
N PHE A 158 0.11 -2.51 0.74
CA PHE A 158 -0.78 -3.67 0.61
C PHE A 158 -2.09 -3.48 1.39
N SER A 159 -2.42 -2.28 1.82
CA SER A 159 -3.58 -2.06 2.67
C SER A 159 -4.84 -2.73 2.11
N GLY A 160 -5.54 -3.51 2.93
CA GLY A 160 -6.74 -4.24 2.50
C GLY A 160 -6.47 -5.47 1.61
N CYS A 161 -5.22 -5.91 1.45
CA CYS A 161 -4.90 -7.19 0.81
C CYS A 161 -4.98 -8.31 1.85
N ASP A 162 -5.77 -9.34 1.57
CA ASP A 162 -5.93 -10.47 2.49
C ASP A 162 -4.96 -11.59 2.14
N PHE A 163 -3.81 -11.62 2.83
CA PHE A 163 -2.78 -12.64 2.65
C PHE A 163 -3.16 -14.01 3.25
N LEU A 164 -4.21 -14.07 4.09
CA LEU A 164 -4.59 -15.28 4.81
C LEU A 164 -5.69 -16.09 4.12
N LEU A 165 -6.45 -15.47 3.20
CA LEU A 165 -7.47 -16.17 2.44
C LEU A 165 -6.84 -16.91 1.25
N SER A 166 -6.30 -18.10 1.48
CA SER A 166 -6.26 -19.08 0.40
C SER A 166 -7.71 -19.45 0.05
N LYS A 167 -8.30 -18.91 -1.05
CA LYS A 167 -9.52 -19.53 -1.58
C LYS A 167 -9.17 -20.96 -1.95
N PRO A 168 -9.94 -21.95 -1.47
CA PRO A 168 -9.84 -23.27 -2.04
C PRO A 168 -10.18 -23.14 -3.52
N SER A 169 -9.23 -23.43 -4.40
CA SER A 169 -9.55 -23.67 -5.80
C SER A 169 -10.66 -24.70 -5.80
N ASN A 170 -11.81 -24.39 -6.45
CA ASN A 170 -12.92 -25.32 -6.63
C ASN A 170 -12.43 -26.57 -7.35
N LYS A 171 -11.95 -27.56 -6.59
CA LYS A 171 -11.86 -28.96 -6.99
C LYS A 171 -12.12 -29.80 -5.74
N LEU A 172 -13.36 -30.32 -5.68
CA LEU A 172 -13.83 -31.55 -5.02
C LEU A 172 -13.11 -31.93 -3.70
N LEU A 173 -13.85 -31.70 -2.60
CA LEU A 173 -14.02 -32.59 -1.44
C LEU A 173 -12.86 -33.59 -1.18
N ASN A 174 -11.94 -33.21 -0.31
CA ASN A 174 -11.38 -34.14 0.64
C ASN A 174 -11.13 -33.39 1.95
N PHE A 175 -12.00 -33.64 2.91
CA PHE A 175 -11.87 -33.22 4.30
C PHE A 175 -10.71 -33.98 4.96
N ARG A 176 -9.47 -33.60 4.68
CA ARG A 176 -8.31 -33.94 5.54
C ARG A 176 -7.16 -32.99 5.17
N SER A 177 -6.68 -32.30 6.19
CA SER A 177 -5.58 -31.33 6.18
C SER A 177 -5.92 -29.95 5.63
N PHE A 178 -6.56 -29.11 6.45
CA PHE A 178 -6.27 -27.68 6.48
C PHE A 178 -4.81 -27.51 6.94
N GLN A 179 -3.87 -27.84 6.10
CA GLN A 179 -2.54 -27.26 6.22
C GLN A 179 -2.68 -25.80 5.75
N ARG A 180 -2.94 -24.92 6.73
CA ARG A 180 -2.60 -23.51 6.62
C ARG A 180 -1.19 -23.46 6.05
N SER A 181 -0.97 -22.75 4.96
CA SER A 181 0.38 -22.33 4.61
C SER A 181 0.79 -21.40 5.76
N PRO A 182 1.57 -21.83 6.74
CA PRO A 182 1.79 -21.08 7.98
C PRO A 182 2.63 -19.84 7.76
N ASP A 183 3.14 -19.59 6.55
CA ASP A 183 4.28 -18.70 6.37
C ASP A 183 4.17 -17.74 5.17
N ALA A 184 2.98 -17.52 4.59
CA ALA A 184 2.85 -16.58 3.48
C ALA A 184 3.32 -15.17 3.85
N ILE A 185 3.03 -14.72 5.08
CA ILE A 185 3.47 -13.42 5.57
C ILE A 185 4.97 -13.43 5.92
N GLY A 186 5.51 -14.54 6.42
CA GLY A 186 6.94 -14.71 6.66
C GLY A 186 7.74 -14.66 5.35
N MET A 187 7.29 -15.36 4.31
CA MET A 187 7.91 -15.29 2.98
C MET A 187 7.86 -13.88 2.39
N LEU A 188 6.71 -13.18 2.53
CA LEU A 188 6.57 -11.79 2.12
C LEU A 188 7.61 -10.91 2.84
N MET A 189 7.66 -10.98 4.16
CA MET A 189 8.59 -10.17 4.96
C MET A 189 10.04 -10.48 4.65
N HIS A 190 10.38 -11.76 4.41
CA HIS A 190 11.72 -12.16 4.00
C HIS A 190 12.12 -11.54 2.66
N SER A 191 11.21 -11.52 1.69
CA SER A 191 11.44 -10.84 0.41
C SER A 191 11.62 -9.33 0.61
N LEU A 192 10.81 -8.72 1.47
CA LEU A 192 10.88 -7.28 1.77
C LEU A 192 12.17 -6.89 2.49
N SER A 193 12.77 -7.77 3.32
CA SER A 193 14.04 -7.47 4.01
C SER A 193 15.22 -7.17 3.07
N SER A 194 15.09 -7.59 1.80
CA SER A 194 16.06 -7.27 0.75
C SER A 194 15.93 -5.85 0.20
N LEU A 195 14.84 -5.12 0.52
CA LEU A 195 14.55 -3.79 0.00
C LEU A 195 15.20 -2.71 0.87
N SER A 196 16.48 -2.47 0.64
CA SER A 196 17.29 -1.58 1.47
C SER A 196 16.84 -0.11 1.50
N SER A 197 16.07 0.34 0.51
CA SER A 197 15.56 1.71 0.43
C SER A 197 14.15 1.87 0.98
N LEU A 198 13.49 0.78 1.46
CA LEU A 198 12.10 0.82 1.87
C LEU A 198 11.92 1.68 3.13
N ARG A 199 11.16 2.77 3.01
CA ARG A 199 10.90 3.75 4.07
C ARG A 199 9.48 3.73 4.59
N ASP A 200 8.52 3.44 3.71
CA ASP A 200 7.10 3.43 4.04
C ASP A 200 6.49 2.06 3.68
N LEU A 201 6.01 1.35 4.70
CA LEU A 201 5.33 0.07 4.54
C LEU A 201 3.93 0.13 5.14
N ASN A 202 2.93 -0.09 4.29
CA ASN A 202 1.54 -0.13 4.73
C ASN A 202 0.96 -1.54 4.56
N LEU A 203 0.69 -2.19 5.69
CA LEU A 203 0.05 -3.50 5.83
C LEU A 203 -1.27 -3.38 6.61
N SER A 204 -1.93 -2.22 6.57
CA SER A 204 -3.19 -2.01 7.27
C SER A 204 -4.31 -2.88 6.70
N TYR A 205 -5.19 -3.37 7.54
CA TYR A 205 -6.39 -4.15 7.14
C TYR A 205 -6.06 -5.42 6.33
N CYS A 206 -4.91 -6.03 6.60
CA CYS A 206 -4.45 -7.25 5.92
C CYS A 206 -4.81 -8.54 6.69
N ASN A 207 -5.65 -8.44 7.72
CA ASN A 207 -6.07 -9.57 8.56
C ASN A 207 -4.89 -10.35 9.18
N LEU A 208 -3.79 -9.64 9.51
CA LEU A 208 -2.59 -10.25 10.08
C LEU A 208 -2.85 -10.71 11.51
N ARG A 209 -2.57 -11.98 11.80
CA ARG A 209 -2.66 -12.58 13.16
C ARG A 209 -1.33 -12.55 13.91
N ALA A 210 -0.25 -12.30 13.20
CA ALA A 210 1.09 -12.08 13.74
C ALA A 210 1.89 -11.20 12.79
N VAL A 211 2.85 -10.46 13.32
CA VAL A 211 3.89 -9.76 12.56
C VAL A 211 5.18 -10.56 12.75
N PRO A 212 5.79 -11.09 11.67
CA PRO A 212 7.01 -11.90 11.79
C PRO A 212 8.21 -11.11 12.30
N ASP A 213 9.12 -11.78 13.01
CA ASP A 213 10.35 -11.19 13.57
C ASP A 213 11.23 -10.51 12.51
N VAL A 214 11.22 -11.02 11.28
CA VAL A 214 11.99 -10.46 10.17
C VAL A 214 11.64 -9.00 9.85
N ILE A 215 10.54 -8.46 10.39
CA ILE A 215 10.21 -7.02 10.28
C ILE A 215 11.37 -6.16 10.78
N GLY A 216 12.08 -6.57 11.83
CA GLY A 216 13.24 -5.88 12.37
C GLY A 216 14.40 -5.71 11.39
N CYS A 217 14.44 -6.50 10.31
CA CYS A 217 15.47 -6.40 9.27
C CYS A 217 15.25 -5.22 8.30
N LEU A 218 14.07 -4.55 8.34
CA LEU A 218 13.75 -3.40 7.48
C LEU A 218 14.41 -2.11 8.03
N SER A 219 15.73 -2.08 8.09
CA SER A 219 16.50 -1.05 8.79
C SER A 219 16.26 0.38 8.34
N SER A 220 15.86 0.60 7.08
CA SER A 220 15.56 1.93 6.51
C SER A 220 14.13 2.40 6.77
N LEU A 221 13.29 1.56 7.41
CA LEU A 221 11.88 1.85 7.58
C LEU A 221 11.65 3.06 8.51
N THR A 222 10.89 4.03 8.02
CA THR A 222 10.57 5.28 8.72
C THR A 222 9.09 5.33 9.14
N PHE A 223 8.19 4.78 8.31
CA PHE A 223 6.75 4.73 8.54
C PHE A 223 6.26 3.29 8.43
N LEU A 224 5.61 2.79 9.50
CA LEU A 224 4.99 1.47 9.53
C LEU A 224 3.51 1.61 9.87
N GLN A 225 2.65 1.13 8.97
CA GLN A 225 1.20 1.16 9.13
C GLN A 225 0.67 -0.27 9.21
N LEU A 226 0.07 -0.60 10.36
CA LEU A 226 -0.48 -1.91 10.69
C LEU A 226 -1.94 -1.84 11.16
N LYS A 227 -2.66 -0.76 10.83
CA LYS A 227 -4.04 -0.48 11.31
C LYS A 227 -4.98 -1.65 11.03
N GLY A 228 -5.93 -1.88 11.94
CA GLY A 228 -7.03 -2.82 11.73
C GLY A 228 -6.62 -4.26 11.49
N ASN A 229 -5.51 -4.71 12.09
CA ASN A 229 -5.06 -6.10 12.08
C ASN A 229 -5.41 -6.82 13.39
N ASN A 230 -5.24 -8.15 13.42
CA ASN A 230 -5.72 -9.04 14.47
C ASN A 230 -4.57 -9.74 15.23
N PHE A 231 -3.39 -9.15 15.26
CA PHE A 231 -2.26 -9.68 16.03
C PHE A 231 -2.37 -9.29 17.52
N VAL A 232 -1.87 -10.18 18.39
CA VAL A 232 -1.94 -10.00 19.85
C VAL A 232 -0.77 -9.15 20.36
N SER A 233 0.38 -9.20 19.69
CA SER A 233 1.59 -8.42 20.03
C SER A 233 2.39 -8.13 18.78
N LEU A 234 3.24 -7.12 18.86
CA LEU A 234 4.33 -6.94 17.92
C LEU A 234 5.53 -7.80 18.34
N PRO A 235 6.40 -8.21 17.41
CA PRO A 235 7.61 -8.95 17.75
C PRO A 235 8.61 -8.04 18.49
N GLU A 236 9.40 -8.62 19.38
CA GLU A 236 10.44 -7.90 20.12
C GLU A 236 11.49 -7.27 19.18
N ASN A 237 11.74 -7.89 18.02
CA ASN A 237 12.68 -7.38 17.01
C ASN A 237 12.26 -6.03 16.39
N ILE A 238 11.06 -5.52 16.67
CA ILE A 238 10.63 -4.18 16.24
C ILE A 238 11.59 -3.09 16.73
N ILE A 239 12.25 -3.31 17.86
CA ILE A 239 13.26 -2.41 18.44
C ILE A 239 14.46 -2.16 17.51
N GLN A 240 14.72 -3.09 16.57
CA GLN A 240 15.83 -3.01 15.62
C GLN A 240 15.56 -2.00 14.49
N LEU A 241 14.33 -1.50 14.34
CA LEU A 241 13.97 -0.49 13.35
C LEU A 241 14.48 0.90 13.75
N SER A 242 15.79 1.09 13.75
CA SER A 242 16.46 2.30 14.27
C SER A 242 16.03 3.61 13.60
N HIS A 243 15.49 3.56 12.38
CA HIS A 243 14.99 4.72 11.63
C HIS A 243 13.47 4.92 11.75
N LEU A 244 12.74 4.03 12.44
CA LEU A 244 11.30 4.12 12.56
C LEU A 244 10.90 5.38 13.35
N LYS A 245 10.13 6.25 12.72
CA LYS A 245 9.62 7.49 13.31
C LYS A 245 8.15 7.43 13.62
N THR A 246 7.39 6.67 12.82
CA THR A 246 5.92 6.66 12.94
C THR A 246 5.38 5.24 12.87
N LEU A 247 4.55 4.88 13.87
CA LEU A 247 3.89 3.59 13.97
C LEU A 247 2.37 3.79 14.13
N TYR A 248 1.60 3.25 13.19
CA TYR A 248 0.14 3.26 13.22
C TYR A 248 -0.40 1.87 13.52
N LEU A 249 -1.14 1.75 14.63
CA LEU A 249 -1.77 0.54 15.13
C LEU A 249 -3.29 0.68 15.33
N CYS A 250 -3.88 1.82 14.89
CA CYS A 250 -5.29 2.12 15.16
C CYS A 250 -6.19 0.93 14.82
N GLY A 251 -7.10 0.57 15.74
CA GLY A 251 -8.09 -0.49 15.53
C GLY A 251 -7.51 -1.91 15.51
N CYS A 252 -6.29 -2.14 16.02
CA CYS A 252 -5.78 -3.50 16.30
C CYS A 252 -6.44 -4.02 17.59
N MET A 253 -7.66 -4.53 17.47
CA MET A 253 -8.52 -4.82 18.62
C MET A 253 -8.00 -5.94 19.51
N ASP A 254 -7.22 -6.88 18.94
CA ASP A 254 -6.64 -8.02 19.67
C ASP A 254 -5.27 -7.72 20.29
N LEU A 255 -4.69 -6.53 20.00
CA LEU A 255 -3.38 -6.13 20.51
C LEU A 255 -3.43 -5.96 22.03
N ARG A 256 -2.62 -6.75 22.77
CA ARG A 256 -2.54 -6.75 24.24
C ARG A 256 -1.26 -6.14 24.77
N LEU A 257 -0.17 -6.37 24.05
CA LEU A 257 1.16 -5.95 24.48
C LEU A 257 1.84 -5.14 23.37
N LEU A 258 2.35 -3.96 23.75
CA LEU A 258 3.27 -3.19 22.95
C LEU A 258 4.68 -3.39 23.52
N PRO A 259 5.61 -4.07 22.80
CA PRO A 259 6.97 -4.31 23.28
C PRO A 259 7.78 -3.01 23.33
N GLU A 260 9.03 -3.09 23.75
CA GLU A 260 9.95 -1.96 23.65
C GLU A 260 10.08 -1.51 22.18
N LEU A 261 9.99 -0.21 21.99
CA LEU A 261 10.03 0.42 20.67
C LEU A 261 11.37 1.12 20.43
N PRO A 262 11.75 1.37 19.16
CA PRO A 262 12.97 2.09 18.83
C PRO A 262 13.02 3.48 19.45
N LEU A 263 14.19 3.93 19.90
CA LEU A 263 14.37 5.24 20.57
C LEU A 263 14.02 6.44 19.67
N ASN A 264 14.16 6.28 18.36
CA ASN A 264 13.91 7.37 17.40
C ASN A 264 12.43 7.53 17.01
N ILE A 265 11.52 6.76 17.62
CA ILE A 265 10.10 6.87 17.32
C ILE A 265 9.55 8.22 17.81
N MET A 266 8.81 8.91 16.95
CA MET A 266 8.28 10.25 17.21
C MET A 266 6.76 10.24 17.40
N TYR A 267 6.08 9.29 16.77
CA TYR A 267 4.63 9.22 16.80
C TYR A 267 4.13 7.77 16.83
N ILE A 268 3.25 7.48 17.77
CA ILE A 268 2.55 6.21 17.90
C ILE A 268 1.04 6.49 17.98
N ASN A 269 0.29 5.86 17.10
CA ASN A 269 -1.16 5.90 17.19
C ASN A 269 -1.71 4.46 17.32
N ALA A 270 -2.27 4.16 18.49
CA ALA A 270 -2.94 2.90 18.81
C ALA A 270 -4.41 3.13 19.21
N ASP A 271 -5.06 4.17 18.66
CA ASP A 271 -6.46 4.45 18.93
C ASP A 271 -7.35 3.23 18.63
N GLY A 272 -8.27 2.89 19.52
CA GLY A 272 -9.17 1.77 19.35
C GLY A 272 -8.55 0.39 19.58
N CYS A 273 -7.34 0.29 20.14
CA CYS A 273 -6.75 -0.98 20.58
C CYS A 273 -7.36 -1.38 21.93
N MET A 274 -8.62 -1.86 21.90
CA MET A 274 -9.43 -2.06 23.11
C MET A 274 -8.86 -3.12 24.06
N SER A 275 -8.05 -4.06 23.56
CA SER A 275 -7.44 -5.14 24.34
C SER A 275 -6.03 -4.79 24.85
N LEU A 276 -5.52 -3.59 24.55
CA LEU A 276 -4.17 -3.20 24.96
C LEU A 276 -4.10 -3.05 26.49
N GLU A 277 -3.24 -3.87 27.11
CA GLU A 277 -3.09 -3.99 28.56
C GLU A 277 -1.72 -3.49 29.02
N THR A 278 -0.69 -3.67 28.20
CA THR A 278 0.71 -3.47 28.59
C THR A 278 1.49 -2.68 27.55
N LEU A 279 2.22 -1.66 28.05
CA LEU A 279 3.22 -0.92 27.29
C LEU A 279 4.58 -1.12 27.94
N ARG A 280 5.58 -1.59 27.18
CA ARG A 280 6.96 -1.61 27.65
C ARG A 280 7.66 -0.33 27.23
N ILE A 281 7.67 0.65 28.11
CA ILE A 281 8.32 1.94 27.88
C ILE A 281 9.55 2.01 28.78
N ARG A 282 10.64 2.52 28.23
CA ARG A 282 11.87 2.77 28.99
C ARG A 282 11.75 4.07 29.76
N PRO A 283 11.86 4.08 31.10
CA PRO A 283 11.68 5.29 31.89
C PRO A 283 12.90 6.24 31.84
N GLU A 284 14.05 5.78 31.37
CA GLU A 284 15.34 6.44 31.62
C GLU A 284 15.80 7.39 30.51
N ASP A 285 15.11 7.42 29.37
CA ASP A 285 15.53 8.20 28.21
C ASP A 285 14.65 9.45 28.00
N ASP A 286 15.22 10.47 27.37
CA ASP A 286 14.47 11.60 26.78
C ASP A 286 13.46 11.16 25.70
N PHE A 287 12.96 9.92 25.82
CA PHE A 287 11.97 9.30 24.96
C PHE A 287 10.62 9.98 25.16
N ARG A 288 10.26 10.92 24.28
CA ARG A 288 9.01 11.68 24.33
C ARG A 288 8.26 11.62 23.00
N PRO A 289 7.81 10.45 22.56
CA PRO A 289 6.99 10.36 21.36
C PRO A 289 5.63 11.02 21.62
N CYS A 290 5.02 11.52 20.56
CA CYS A 290 3.61 11.87 20.58
C CYS A 290 2.79 10.57 20.57
N LEU A 291 1.97 10.34 21.59
CA LEU A 291 1.21 9.11 21.80
C LEU A 291 -0.28 9.37 21.64
N SER A 292 -0.99 8.52 20.91
CA SER A 292 -2.45 8.49 20.83
C SER A 292 -2.96 7.10 21.18
N PHE A 293 -3.74 6.99 22.27
CA PHE A 293 -4.33 5.75 22.78
C PHE A 293 -5.81 5.93 23.11
N ARG A 294 -6.56 6.62 22.27
CA ARG A 294 -8.00 6.83 22.45
C ARG A 294 -8.72 5.48 22.43
N ASN A 295 -9.66 5.29 23.33
CA ASN A 295 -10.44 4.04 23.43
C ASN A 295 -9.62 2.77 23.70
N CYS A 296 -8.43 2.87 24.32
CA CYS A 296 -7.67 1.75 24.86
C CYS A 296 -8.13 1.44 26.28
N ILE A 297 -9.31 0.86 26.43
CA ILE A 297 -10.05 0.74 27.72
C ILE A 297 -9.25 -0.05 28.73
N LYS A 298 -8.68 -1.20 28.33
CA LYS A 298 -7.93 -2.06 29.26
C LYS A 298 -6.61 -1.49 29.72
N LEU A 299 -6.01 -0.56 28.98
CA LEU A 299 -4.78 0.12 29.40
C LEU A 299 -4.98 0.97 30.65
N ILE A 300 -6.21 1.48 30.87
CA ILE A 300 -6.58 2.31 32.03
C ILE A 300 -6.71 1.47 33.28
N ASP A 301 -7.13 0.20 33.14
CA ASP A 301 -7.42 -0.71 34.27
C ASP A 301 -6.18 -1.45 34.77
N SER A 302 -5.07 -1.46 34.00
CA SER A 302 -3.86 -2.19 34.36
C SER A 302 -3.15 -1.52 35.54
N GLN A 303 -3.25 -2.12 36.71
CA GLN A 303 -2.52 -1.67 37.91
C GLN A 303 -1.07 -2.14 37.86
N GLY A 304 -0.12 -1.22 37.99
CA GLY A 304 1.30 -1.58 38.26
C GLY A 304 2.38 -0.80 37.53
N TYR A 305 2.08 0.32 36.92
CA TYR A 305 3.10 1.18 36.30
C TYR A 305 3.39 2.43 37.13
N ASP A 306 4.64 2.87 37.08
CA ASP A 306 5.17 4.03 37.79
C ASP A 306 4.25 5.25 37.64
N ASP A 307 3.89 5.85 38.75
CA ASP A 307 2.77 6.81 38.89
C ASP A 307 2.84 8.03 37.96
N MET A 308 4.04 8.41 37.55
CA MET A 308 4.26 9.62 36.74
C MET A 308 3.91 9.42 35.26
N PHE A 309 4.22 8.27 34.68
CA PHE A 309 3.91 8.00 33.27
C PHE A 309 2.43 7.67 33.07
N LEU A 310 1.85 6.91 33.99
CA LEU A 310 0.39 6.68 34.01
C LEU A 310 -0.39 7.96 34.22
N THR A 311 0.12 8.89 35.02
CA THR A 311 -0.50 10.21 35.19
C THR A 311 -0.46 11.02 33.88
N MET A 312 0.65 10.98 33.15
CA MET A 312 0.73 11.59 31.83
C MET A 312 -0.22 10.91 30.82
N LEU A 313 -0.26 9.58 30.75
CA LEU A 313 -1.17 8.83 29.88
C LEU A 313 -2.65 9.07 30.27
N ARG A 314 -2.98 9.03 31.55
CA ARG A 314 -4.34 9.34 32.05
C ARG A 314 -4.75 10.75 31.68
N HIS A 315 -3.87 11.72 31.81
CA HIS A 315 -4.15 13.10 31.41
C HIS A 315 -4.42 13.21 29.90
N TYR A 316 -3.61 12.54 29.07
CA TYR A 316 -3.78 12.52 27.61
C TYR A 316 -5.05 11.78 27.18
N ILE A 317 -5.39 10.66 27.82
CA ILE A 317 -6.60 9.87 27.54
C ILE A 317 -7.85 10.62 28.03
N GLN A 318 -7.82 11.25 29.19
CA GLN A 318 -8.94 12.04 29.71
C GLN A 318 -9.23 13.28 28.87
N VAL A 319 -8.21 14.00 28.41
CA VAL A 319 -8.38 15.15 27.51
C VAL A 319 -9.01 14.72 26.18
N SER A 320 -8.63 13.56 25.65
CA SER A 320 -9.22 13.06 24.39
C SER A 320 -10.63 12.50 24.57
N LEU A 321 -10.99 11.93 25.72
CA LEU A 321 -12.37 11.50 26.03
C LEU A 321 -13.30 12.71 26.24
N SER A 322 -12.84 13.76 26.92
CA SER A 322 -13.63 14.96 27.10
C SER A 322 -13.93 15.70 25.79
N LEU A 323 -13.01 15.67 24.84
CA LEU A 323 -13.21 16.25 23.50
C LEU A 323 -14.16 15.42 22.62
N SER A 324 -14.24 14.10 22.82
CA SER A 324 -15.16 13.24 22.07
C SER A 324 -16.59 13.23 22.60
N LEU A 325 -16.81 13.69 23.83
CA LEU A 325 -18.14 13.81 24.45
C LEU A 325 -18.76 15.22 24.27
N SER A 326 -18.01 16.16 23.68
CA SER A 326 -18.47 17.54 23.41
C SER A 326 -18.83 17.76 21.90
N HIS A 327 -18.94 16.72 21.12
CA HIS A 327 -19.52 16.67 19.79
C HIS A 327 -20.56 15.56 19.73
#